data_f15f43cb1945f933e26a5534de6b252a
#
_entry.id   f15f43cb1945f933e26a5534de6b252a
#
_cell.length_a   1.000
_cell.length_b   1.000
_cell.length_c   1.000
_cell.angle_alpha   90.00
_cell.angle_beta   90.00
_cell.angle_gamma   90.00
#
_symmetry.space_group_name_H-M   'P 1'
#
loop_
_entity.id
_entity.type
_entity.pdbx_description
1 polymer ?
#
loop_
_entity_poly.entity_id
_entity_poly.type
_entity_poly.pdbx_seq_one_letter_code
_entity_poly.pdbx_strand_id
1 'polypeptide(L)'
;MSRFVTVWVVLLAIGAPAALADARKDCFEKSGDIAIRACTEALRRDPRDTVSYVNRAFEYVQKGQHAQSIADYSKAIELDAGRLDAYQGRAWAYLKTGKAEQGLADAERALQLKPNDARTFDMRGHIYEALGRRDDAVADFRRALALEPRMQGSRDGLQRLGVKP
;
A
#
# COMPACT_ATOMS: atom_id res chain seq x y z
N MET A 1 -5.53 63.54 -27.60
CA MET A 1 -4.62 62.73 -26.77
C MET A 1 -5.47 61.80 -25.91
N SER A 2 -5.70 60.60 -26.42
CA SER A 2 -6.53 59.58 -25.73
C SER A 2 -5.60 58.58 -25.00
N ARG A 3 -5.69 58.54 -23.67
CA ARG A 3 -4.93 57.60 -22.83
C ARG A 3 -5.72 56.31 -22.72
N PHE A 4 -5.28 55.22 -23.41
CA PHE A 4 -5.75 53.88 -23.14
C PHE A 4 -5.17 53.40 -21.82
N VAL A 5 -6.04 53.19 -20.83
CA VAL A 5 -5.74 52.51 -19.60
C VAL A 5 -5.90 50.99 -19.84
N THR A 6 -4.79 50.27 -19.96
CA THR A 6 -4.78 48.84 -20.09
C THR A 6 -5.04 48.27 -18.71
N VAL A 7 -6.26 47.75 -18.44
CA VAL A 7 -6.60 47.03 -17.25
C VAL A 7 -6.04 45.63 -17.38
N TRP A 8 -4.99 45.30 -16.64
CA TRP A 8 -4.52 43.93 -16.45
C TRP A 8 -5.48 43.20 -15.51
N VAL A 9 -6.31 42.34 -16.08
CA VAL A 9 -7.09 41.38 -15.28
C VAL A 9 -6.12 40.29 -14.78
N VAL A 10 -5.73 40.42 -13.55
CA VAL A 10 -5.03 39.33 -12.84
C VAL A 10 -6.06 38.25 -12.53
N LEU A 11 -6.14 37.25 -13.41
CA LEU A 11 -6.85 36.00 -13.12
C LEU A 11 -6.11 35.28 -11.99
N LEU A 12 -6.50 35.55 -10.76
CA LEU A 12 -6.11 34.76 -9.60
C LEU A 12 -6.59 33.32 -9.81
N ALA A 13 -5.66 32.40 -10.03
CA ALA A 13 -5.90 30.99 -10.10
C ALA A 13 -6.27 30.44 -8.70
N ILE A 14 -7.53 30.72 -8.26
CA ILE A 14 -8.07 30.26 -6.96
C ILE A 14 -8.46 28.76 -7.01
N GLY A 15 -8.33 28.09 -8.17
CA GLY A 15 -8.79 26.71 -8.35
C GLY A 15 -7.82 25.59 -7.99
N ALA A 16 -6.52 25.85 -7.85
CA ALA A 16 -5.53 24.79 -7.70
C ALA A 16 -5.59 24.04 -6.35
N PRO A 17 -5.73 24.66 -5.18
CA PRO A 17 -5.77 23.94 -3.91
C PRO A 17 -7.06 23.13 -3.70
N ALA A 18 -8.20 23.65 -4.12
CA ALA A 18 -9.49 22.94 -4.03
C ALA A 18 -9.50 21.67 -4.89
N ALA A 19 -9.06 21.76 -6.12
CA ALA A 19 -9.01 20.61 -7.02
C ALA A 19 -8.01 19.52 -6.58
N LEU A 20 -6.93 19.90 -5.88
CA LEU A 20 -6.03 18.92 -5.24
C LEU A 20 -6.72 18.22 -4.06
N ALA A 21 -7.43 18.96 -3.22
CA ALA A 21 -8.19 18.40 -2.12
C ALA A 21 -9.25 17.40 -2.61
N ASP A 22 -9.96 17.73 -3.69
CA ASP A 22 -10.94 16.84 -4.33
C ASP A 22 -10.26 15.59 -4.91
N ALA A 23 -9.12 15.73 -5.59
CA ALA A 23 -8.38 14.59 -6.13
C ALA A 23 -7.87 13.66 -5.01
N ARG A 24 -7.35 14.20 -3.91
CA ARG A 24 -6.94 13.41 -2.74
C ARG A 24 -8.12 12.71 -2.10
N LYS A 25 -9.24 13.39 -1.92
CA LYS A 25 -10.46 12.81 -1.37
C LYS A 25 -10.94 11.63 -2.22
N ASP A 26 -11.06 11.81 -3.53
CA ASP A 26 -11.49 10.75 -4.43
C ASP A 26 -10.47 9.60 -4.50
N CYS A 27 -9.17 9.87 -4.39
CA CYS A 27 -8.12 8.87 -4.30
C CYS A 27 -8.30 7.97 -3.07
N PHE A 28 -8.84 8.50 -1.97
CA PHE A 28 -9.05 7.78 -0.73
C PHE A 28 -10.44 7.14 -0.62
N GLU A 29 -11.48 7.81 -1.10
CA GLU A 29 -12.88 7.37 -0.92
C GLU A 29 -13.41 6.50 -2.06
N LYS A 30 -12.80 6.54 -3.23
CA LYS A 30 -13.21 5.74 -4.40
C LYS A 30 -12.41 4.45 -4.49
N SER A 31 -12.75 3.61 -5.46
CA SER A 31 -12.04 2.36 -5.75
C SER A 31 -11.88 2.15 -7.26
N GLY A 32 -11.02 1.19 -7.62
CA GLY A 32 -10.77 0.81 -9.01
C GLY A 32 -10.19 1.94 -9.84
N ASP A 33 -10.62 2.04 -11.10
CA ASP A 33 -10.07 3.02 -12.05
C ASP A 33 -10.34 4.47 -11.65
N ILE A 34 -11.40 4.73 -10.91
CA ILE A 34 -11.71 6.09 -10.42
C ILE A 34 -10.64 6.51 -9.41
N ALA A 35 -10.35 5.66 -8.42
CA ALA A 35 -9.29 5.91 -7.44
C ALA A 35 -7.92 6.06 -8.12
N ILE A 36 -7.56 5.17 -9.04
CA ILE A 36 -6.28 5.23 -9.76
C ILE A 36 -6.11 6.56 -10.49
N ARG A 37 -7.15 7.05 -11.20
CA ARG A 37 -7.11 8.35 -11.87
C ARG A 37 -6.99 9.50 -10.89
N ALA A 38 -7.76 9.46 -9.81
CA ALA A 38 -7.74 10.51 -8.79
C ALA A 38 -6.39 10.58 -8.07
N CYS A 39 -5.82 9.42 -7.67
CA CYS A 39 -4.48 9.35 -7.10
C CYS A 39 -3.41 9.84 -8.07
N THR A 40 -3.53 9.51 -9.37
CA THR A 40 -2.60 9.98 -10.39
C THR A 40 -2.65 11.49 -10.54
N GLU A 41 -3.84 12.10 -10.50
CA GLU A 41 -3.99 13.56 -10.53
C GLU A 41 -3.44 14.21 -9.24
N ALA A 42 -3.68 13.61 -8.08
CA ALA A 42 -3.09 14.08 -6.82
C ALA A 42 -1.55 14.06 -6.89
N LEU A 43 -0.96 12.97 -7.37
CA LEU A 43 0.50 12.81 -7.51
C LEU A 43 1.11 13.71 -8.59
N ARG A 44 0.37 14.07 -9.62
CA ARG A 44 0.80 15.06 -10.62
C ARG A 44 0.98 16.45 -9.98
N ARG A 45 0.17 16.78 -8.98
CA ARG A 45 0.20 18.05 -8.26
C ARG A 45 1.15 18.04 -7.07
N ASP A 46 1.20 16.91 -6.37
CA ASP A 46 2.11 16.71 -5.24
C ASP A 46 2.84 15.35 -5.39
N PRO A 47 4.00 15.34 -6.05
CA PRO A 47 4.79 14.11 -6.26
C PRO A 47 5.39 13.53 -4.96
N ARG A 48 5.19 14.17 -3.81
CA ARG A 48 5.66 13.69 -2.51
C ARG A 48 4.53 13.14 -1.62
N ASP A 49 3.30 13.06 -2.14
CA ASP A 49 2.16 12.53 -1.40
C ASP A 49 2.24 11.00 -1.25
N THR A 50 2.85 10.55 -0.17
CA THR A 50 3.02 9.11 0.14
C THR A 50 1.70 8.39 0.28
N VAL A 51 0.64 9.04 0.74
CA VAL A 51 -0.71 8.45 0.90
C VAL A 51 -1.30 8.12 -0.46
N SER A 52 -1.22 9.03 -1.42
CA SER A 52 -1.71 8.78 -2.79
C SER A 52 -0.95 7.66 -3.49
N TYR A 53 0.37 7.52 -3.25
CA TYR A 53 1.13 6.36 -3.75
C TYR A 53 0.62 5.06 -3.15
N VAL A 54 0.45 4.98 -1.83
CA VAL A 54 -0.04 3.76 -1.14
C VAL A 54 -1.44 3.38 -1.62
N ASN A 55 -2.35 4.34 -1.73
CA ASN A 55 -3.72 4.07 -2.19
C ASN A 55 -3.74 3.59 -3.64
N ARG A 56 -2.98 4.22 -4.54
CA ARG A 56 -2.90 3.79 -5.93
C ARG A 56 -2.27 2.40 -6.06
N ALA A 57 -1.23 2.13 -5.28
CA ALA A 57 -0.60 0.82 -5.22
C ALA A 57 -1.58 -0.27 -4.77
N PHE A 58 -2.40 0.03 -3.75
CA PHE A 58 -3.45 -0.89 -3.29
C PHE A 58 -4.45 -1.20 -4.40
N GLU A 59 -4.95 -0.20 -5.12
CA GLU A 59 -5.86 -0.39 -6.23
C GLU A 59 -5.22 -1.20 -7.39
N TYR A 60 -3.93 -1.00 -7.64
CA TYR A 60 -3.18 -1.82 -8.60
C TYR A 60 -3.09 -3.28 -8.17
N VAL A 61 -2.92 -3.58 -6.86
CA VAL A 61 -2.98 -4.96 -6.35
C VAL A 61 -4.34 -5.60 -6.63
N GLN A 62 -5.43 -4.89 -6.33
CA GLN A 62 -6.80 -5.39 -6.56
C GLN A 62 -7.06 -5.72 -8.04
N LYS A 63 -6.39 -5.03 -8.96
CA LYS A 63 -6.47 -5.26 -10.40
C LYS A 63 -5.44 -6.27 -10.93
N GLY A 64 -4.63 -6.88 -10.08
CA GLY A 64 -3.54 -7.77 -10.49
C GLY A 64 -2.37 -7.06 -11.19
N GLN A 65 -2.33 -5.73 -11.15
CA GLN A 65 -1.28 -4.90 -11.75
C GLN A 65 -0.09 -4.78 -10.79
N HIS A 66 0.49 -5.94 -10.43
CA HIS A 66 1.47 -6.01 -9.35
C HIS A 66 2.77 -5.23 -9.63
N ALA A 67 3.19 -5.09 -10.90
CA ALA A 67 4.38 -4.32 -11.24
C ALA A 67 4.21 -2.82 -10.90
N GLN A 68 3.05 -2.24 -11.25
CA GLN A 68 2.73 -0.84 -10.91
C GLN A 68 2.57 -0.66 -9.40
N SER A 69 1.94 -1.63 -8.73
CA SER A 69 1.80 -1.63 -7.28
C SER A 69 3.17 -1.61 -6.57
N ILE A 70 4.10 -2.48 -6.96
CA ILE A 70 5.46 -2.52 -6.40
C ILE A 70 6.19 -1.19 -6.62
N ALA A 71 6.05 -0.58 -7.80
CA ALA A 71 6.66 0.72 -8.09
C ALA A 71 6.13 1.82 -7.17
N ASP A 72 4.82 1.90 -6.99
CA ASP A 72 4.19 2.92 -6.15
C ASP A 72 4.50 2.71 -4.65
N TYR A 73 4.42 1.48 -4.13
CA TYR A 73 4.85 1.20 -2.76
C TYR A 73 6.34 1.51 -2.55
N SER A 74 7.19 1.20 -3.54
CA SER A 74 8.61 1.54 -3.45
C SER A 74 8.83 3.05 -3.39
N LYS A 75 8.05 3.82 -4.15
CA LYS A 75 8.12 5.29 -4.09
C LYS A 75 7.61 5.83 -2.75
N ALA A 76 6.55 5.26 -2.19
CA ALA A 76 6.07 5.62 -0.85
C ALA A 76 7.15 5.36 0.22
N ILE A 77 7.84 4.22 0.16
CA ILE A 77 8.93 3.86 1.09
C ILE A 77 10.15 4.77 0.91
N GLU A 78 10.50 5.12 -0.33
CA GLU A 78 11.59 6.08 -0.61
C GLU A 78 11.32 7.45 0.03
N LEU A 79 10.07 7.90 -0.02
CA LEU A 79 9.66 9.19 0.53
C LEU A 79 9.46 9.15 2.05
N ASP A 80 9.05 8.02 2.60
CA ASP A 80 8.83 7.79 4.03
C ASP A 80 9.11 6.33 4.39
N ALA A 81 10.30 6.06 4.92
CA ALA A 81 10.76 4.73 5.34
C ALA A 81 10.05 4.20 6.61
N GLY A 82 9.17 4.99 7.23
CA GLY A 82 8.31 4.58 8.35
C GLY A 82 6.93 4.05 7.95
N ARG A 83 6.62 3.98 6.66
CA ARG A 83 5.32 3.56 6.13
C ARG A 83 5.10 2.06 6.24
N LEU A 84 4.55 1.62 7.38
CA LEU A 84 4.20 0.21 7.62
C LEU A 84 3.33 -0.39 6.51
N ASP A 85 2.29 0.34 6.11
CA ASP A 85 1.32 -0.07 5.10
C ASP A 85 1.96 -0.26 3.70
N ALA A 86 2.97 0.54 3.38
CA ALA A 86 3.70 0.40 2.11
C ALA A 86 4.57 -0.87 2.09
N TYR A 87 5.27 -1.19 3.19
CA TYR A 87 6.01 -2.45 3.29
C TYR A 87 5.08 -3.66 3.23
N GLN A 88 3.97 -3.65 3.97
CA GLN A 88 2.97 -4.72 3.93
C GLN A 88 2.40 -4.92 2.52
N GLY A 89 2.01 -3.83 1.87
CA GLY A 89 1.45 -3.87 0.52
C GLY A 89 2.45 -4.39 -0.51
N ARG A 90 3.73 -3.95 -0.43
CA ARG A 90 4.78 -4.41 -1.35
C ARG A 90 5.15 -5.87 -1.12
N ALA A 91 5.23 -6.31 0.14
CA ALA A 91 5.46 -7.71 0.49
C ALA A 91 4.37 -8.62 -0.11
N TRP A 92 3.11 -8.20 -0.01
CA TRP A 92 1.99 -8.93 -0.62
C TRP A 92 2.10 -8.97 -2.15
N ALA A 93 2.44 -7.86 -2.79
CA ALA A 93 2.62 -7.81 -4.24
C ALA A 93 3.80 -8.68 -4.70
N TYR A 94 4.90 -8.74 -3.93
CA TYR A 94 6.01 -9.66 -4.19
C TYR A 94 5.57 -11.13 -4.04
N LEU A 95 4.83 -11.47 -3.00
CA LEU A 95 4.29 -12.83 -2.84
C LEU A 95 3.43 -13.23 -4.05
N LYS A 96 2.53 -12.35 -4.51
CA LYS A 96 1.67 -12.60 -5.68
C LYS A 96 2.43 -12.76 -7.00
N THR A 97 3.65 -12.26 -7.09
CA THR A 97 4.52 -12.36 -8.28
C THR A 97 5.60 -13.43 -8.17
N GLY A 98 5.55 -14.30 -7.15
CA GLY A 98 6.53 -15.35 -6.93
C GLY A 98 7.90 -14.86 -6.42
N LYS A 99 7.98 -13.62 -5.95
CA LYS A 99 9.20 -13.00 -5.41
C LYS A 99 9.20 -13.03 -3.89
N ALA A 100 8.99 -14.24 -3.32
CA ALA A 100 8.72 -14.43 -1.90
C ALA A 100 9.87 -13.95 -1.00
N GLU A 101 11.14 -14.10 -1.39
CA GLU A 101 12.28 -13.58 -0.61
C GLU A 101 12.25 -12.05 -0.47
N GLN A 102 11.90 -11.34 -1.55
CA GLN A 102 11.76 -9.88 -1.49
C GLN A 102 10.60 -9.48 -0.59
N GLY A 103 9.51 -10.24 -0.64
CA GLY A 103 8.38 -10.07 0.27
C GLY A 103 8.76 -10.33 1.74
N LEU A 104 9.62 -11.31 1.99
CA LEU A 104 10.10 -11.62 3.34
C LEU A 104 10.87 -10.43 3.95
N ALA A 105 11.79 -9.83 3.20
CA ALA A 105 12.54 -8.67 3.66
C ALA A 105 11.61 -7.48 4.04
N ASP A 106 10.57 -7.24 3.25
CA ASP A 106 9.57 -6.20 3.54
C ASP A 106 8.73 -6.54 4.78
N ALA A 107 8.31 -7.80 4.94
CA ALA A 107 7.57 -8.25 6.12
C ALA A 107 8.41 -8.14 7.40
N GLU A 108 9.69 -8.47 7.34
CA GLU A 108 10.62 -8.28 8.45
C GLU A 108 10.78 -6.80 8.81
N ARG A 109 10.89 -5.92 7.80
CA ARG A 109 10.93 -4.48 8.02
C ARG A 109 9.64 -3.96 8.64
N ALA A 110 8.48 -4.45 8.20
CA ALA A 110 7.19 -4.13 8.79
C ALA A 110 7.12 -4.52 10.28
N LEU A 111 7.64 -5.69 10.66
CA LEU A 111 7.71 -6.11 12.08
C LEU A 111 8.73 -5.32 12.90
N GLN A 112 9.80 -4.80 12.30
CA GLN A 112 10.68 -3.85 13.00
C GLN A 112 9.94 -2.54 13.32
N LEU A 113 9.08 -2.07 12.42
CA LEU A 113 8.27 -0.86 12.64
C LEU A 113 7.14 -1.13 13.65
N LYS A 114 6.51 -2.30 13.59
CA LYS A 114 5.43 -2.70 14.50
C LYS A 114 5.58 -4.17 14.94
N PRO A 115 6.28 -4.44 16.04
CA PRO A 115 6.63 -5.80 16.46
C PRO A 115 5.47 -6.74 16.81
N ASN A 116 4.28 -6.22 17.05
CA ASN A 116 3.09 -7.00 17.39
C ASN A 116 1.95 -6.72 16.41
N ASP A 117 2.22 -6.78 15.12
CA ASP A 117 1.21 -6.60 14.09
C ASP A 117 0.74 -7.95 13.55
N ALA A 118 -0.49 -8.33 13.91
CA ALA A 118 -1.08 -9.61 13.52
C ALA A 118 -1.13 -9.81 11.99
N ARG A 119 -1.44 -8.74 11.24
CA ARG A 119 -1.50 -8.80 9.77
C ARG A 119 -0.14 -9.08 9.15
N THR A 120 0.93 -8.51 9.71
CA THR A 120 2.29 -8.76 9.23
C THR A 120 2.73 -10.19 9.53
N PHE A 121 2.40 -10.74 10.70
CA PHE A 121 2.65 -12.16 10.98
C PHE A 121 1.87 -13.08 10.04
N ASP A 122 0.58 -12.82 9.83
CA ASP A 122 -0.23 -13.58 8.86
C ASP A 122 0.39 -13.56 7.46
N MET A 123 0.73 -12.39 6.97
CA MET A 123 1.36 -12.21 5.67
C MET A 123 2.72 -12.91 5.59
N ARG A 124 3.59 -12.79 6.62
CA ARG A 124 4.90 -13.45 6.64
C ARG A 124 4.75 -14.96 6.72
N GLY A 125 3.73 -15.46 7.42
CA GLY A 125 3.35 -16.87 7.41
C GLY A 125 3.06 -17.39 6.00
N HIS A 126 2.29 -16.65 5.21
CA HIS A 126 2.04 -16.99 3.80
C HIS A 126 3.31 -16.91 2.93
N ILE A 127 4.21 -15.97 3.21
CA ILE A 127 5.51 -15.87 2.53
C ILE A 127 6.38 -17.09 2.87
N TYR A 128 6.47 -17.49 4.14
CA TYR A 128 7.19 -18.68 4.55
C TYR A 128 6.59 -19.96 3.95
N GLU A 129 5.26 -20.05 3.87
CA GLU A 129 4.58 -21.16 3.19
C GLU A 129 5.01 -21.25 1.71
N ALA A 130 5.05 -20.10 1.00
CA ALA A 130 5.50 -20.03 -0.40
C ALA A 130 6.99 -20.39 -0.59
N LEU A 131 7.81 -20.14 0.44
CA LEU A 131 9.24 -20.52 0.48
C LEU A 131 9.49 -21.95 0.92
N GLY A 132 8.43 -22.73 1.24
CA GLY A 132 8.54 -24.09 1.79
C GLY A 132 9.04 -24.15 3.24
N ARG A 133 9.11 -23.02 3.93
CA ARG A 133 9.56 -22.88 5.31
C ARG A 133 8.39 -23.15 6.27
N ARG A 134 7.95 -24.41 6.31
CA ARG A 134 6.72 -24.83 6.99
C ARG A 134 6.67 -24.47 8.48
N ASP A 135 7.75 -24.69 9.21
CA ASP A 135 7.76 -24.48 10.66
C ASP A 135 7.71 -22.99 11.01
N ASP A 136 8.39 -22.14 10.23
CA ASP A 136 8.31 -20.68 10.35
C ASP A 136 6.91 -20.18 10.03
N ALA A 137 6.27 -20.72 8.99
CA ALA A 137 4.89 -20.37 8.63
C ALA A 137 3.91 -20.70 9.76
N VAL A 138 4.02 -21.91 10.37
CA VAL A 138 3.18 -22.33 11.50
C VAL A 138 3.39 -21.40 12.71
N ALA A 139 4.64 -21.05 13.02
CA ALA A 139 4.96 -20.14 14.12
C ALA A 139 4.30 -18.77 13.93
N ASP A 140 4.41 -18.21 12.74
CA ASP A 140 3.86 -16.90 12.41
C ASP A 140 2.31 -16.89 12.37
N PHE A 141 1.67 -17.90 11.80
CA PHE A 141 0.20 -18.01 11.83
C PHE A 141 -0.32 -18.15 13.27
N ARG A 142 0.37 -18.91 14.14
CA ARG A 142 0.01 -18.99 15.57
C ARG A 142 0.20 -17.64 16.27
N ARG A 143 1.28 -16.91 15.95
CA ARG A 143 1.51 -15.59 16.52
C ARG A 143 0.42 -14.61 16.09
N ALA A 144 0.03 -14.63 14.83
CA ALA A 144 -1.08 -13.82 14.31
C ALA A 144 -2.39 -14.12 15.05
N LEU A 145 -2.72 -15.41 15.26
CA LEU A 145 -3.94 -15.81 15.99
C LEU A 145 -3.89 -15.48 17.49
N ALA A 146 -2.71 -15.49 18.09
CA ALA A 146 -2.55 -15.06 19.47
C ALA A 146 -2.83 -13.56 19.65
N LEU A 147 -2.54 -12.75 18.64
CA LEU A 147 -2.80 -11.31 18.62
C LEU A 147 -4.24 -11.00 18.15
N GLU A 148 -4.73 -11.71 17.15
CA GLU A 148 -6.06 -11.55 16.56
C GLU A 148 -6.73 -12.92 16.35
N PRO A 149 -7.47 -13.44 17.34
CA PRO A 149 -8.03 -14.80 17.30
C PRO A 149 -9.00 -15.07 16.15
N ARG A 150 -9.53 -14.05 15.50
CA ARG A 150 -10.48 -14.18 14.38
C ARG A 150 -9.81 -14.11 12.99
N MET A 151 -8.50 -14.06 12.91
CA MET A 151 -7.79 -13.93 11.63
C MET A 151 -7.94 -15.20 10.79
N GLN A 152 -8.80 -15.12 9.78
CA GLN A 152 -9.15 -16.27 8.94
C GLN A 152 -7.97 -16.73 8.09
N GLY A 153 -7.15 -15.81 7.55
CA GLY A 153 -5.96 -16.15 6.75
C GLY A 153 -5.01 -17.11 7.46
N SER A 154 -4.73 -16.83 8.74
CA SER A 154 -3.86 -17.67 9.56
C SER A 154 -4.49 -19.03 9.89
N ARG A 155 -5.80 -19.10 10.13
CA ARG A 155 -6.50 -20.37 10.33
C ARG A 155 -6.41 -21.25 9.09
N ASP A 156 -6.70 -20.67 7.93
CA ASP A 156 -6.63 -21.36 6.65
C ASP A 156 -5.20 -21.82 6.32
N GLY A 157 -4.21 -20.98 6.66
CA GLY A 157 -2.79 -21.31 6.54
C GLY A 157 -2.42 -22.54 7.37
N LEU A 158 -2.77 -22.55 8.65
CA LEU A 158 -2.54 -23.71 9.51
C LEU A 158 -3.25 -24.96 9.00
N GLN A 159 -4.48 -24.84 8.55
CA GLN A 159 -5.24 -25.95 8.00
C GLN A 159 -4.57 -26.53 6.74
N ARG A 160 -4.10 -25.69 5.81
CA ARG A 160 -3.34 -26.14 4.62
C ARG A 160 -2.06 -26.89 5.01
N LEU A 161 -1.43 -26.46 6.08
CA LEU A 161 -0.23 -27.11 6.64
C LEU A 161 -0.54 -28.35 7.50
N GLY A 162 -1.82 -28.77 7.63
CA GLY A 162 -2.22 -29.93 8.44
C GLY A 162 -2.08 -29.72 9.95
N VAL A 163 -2.11 -28.46 10.42
CA VAL A 163 -1.96 -28.07 11.82
C VAL A 163 -3.30 -27.52 12.32
N LYS A 164 -3.71 -27.94 13.53
CA LYS A 164 -4.92 -27.32 14.14
C LYS A 164 -4.64 -25.87 14.49
N PRO A 165 -5.58 -24.98 14.20
CA PRO A 165 -5.52 -23.56 14.57
C PRO A 165 -5.47 -23.35 16.08
#